data_c7936e523ab2b346f68b4df7e9c3b4f5
#
_entry.id   c7936e523ab2b346f68b4df7e9c3b4f5
#
_cell.length_a   1.000
_cell.length_b   1.000
_cell.length_c   1.000
_cell.angle_alpha   90.00
_cell.angle_beta   90.00
_cell.angle_gamma   90.00
#
_symmetry.space_group_name_H-M   'P 1'
#
loop_
_entity.id
_entity.type
_entity.pdbx_description
1 polymer ?
#
loop_
_entity_poly.entity_id
_entity_poly.type
_entity_poly.pdbx_seq_one_letter_code
_entity_poly.pdbx_strand_id
1 'polypeptide(L)'
;MKKSNNYCAESNVTADRSYNTALNNTLSTVRDQSMKADGGKIRMELIPTSAIYSIGRVLTHGADKYGPNTWQSVEYERYVGALIRHLLAFIDDPLGKDADSGMPHTEHLLANAVFLNDAVVRGRIQLNERP
;
A
#
# COMPACT_ATOMS: atom_id res chain seq x y z
N MET A 1 58.64 -26.66 -29.73
CA MET A 1 57.72 -25.82 -30.51
C MET A 1 56.29 -26.22 -30.21
N LYS A 2 55.57 -25.45 -29.40
CA LYS A 2 54.16 -25.67 -29.17
C LYS A 2 53.40 -24.58 -29.94
N LYS A 3 52.61 -24.97 -30.94
CA LYS A 3 51.70 -24.09 -31.66
C LYS A 3 50.49 -23.85 -30.77
N SER A 4 50.25 -22.61 -30.37
CA SER A 4 49.05 -22.16 -29.72
C SER A 4 47.91 -22.07 -30.74
N ASN A 5 46.84 -22.83 -30.54
CA ASN A 5 45.59 -22.68 -31.27
C ASN A 5 44.80 -21.51 -30.66
N ASN A 6 44.84 -20.36 -31.30
CA ASN A 6 43.88 -19.29 -31.10
C ASN A 6 42.80 -19.45 -32.18
N TYR A 7 41.78 -20.24 -31.90
CA TYR A 7 40.49 -20.22 -32.66
C TYR A 7 39.35 -20.37 -31.69
N CYS A 8 38.37 -19.49 -31.83
CA CYS A 8 37.08 -19.42 -31.14
C CYS A 8 37.05 -18.51 -29.90
N ALA A 9 37.01 -17.20 -30.10
CA ALA A 9 36.49 -16.27 -29.09
C ALA A 9 35.69 -15.08 -29.65
N GLU A 10 35.62 -14.88 -30.99
CA GLU A 10 34.98 -13.65 -31.51
C GLU A 10 33.61 -13.84 -32.17
N SER A 11 33.18 -15.08 -32.46
CA SER A 11 31.91 -15.32 -33.16
C SER A 11 30.69 -15.42 -32.21
N ASN A 12 30.88 -15.67 -30.90
CA ASN A 12 29.75 -15.85 -29.98
C ASN A 12 29.25 -14.54 -29.35
N VAL A 13 30.09 -13.49 -29.31
CA VAL A 13 29.71 -12.22 -28.65
C VAL A 13 28.76 -11.38 -29.49
N THR A 14 28.90 -11.43 -30.83
CA THR A 14 28.04 -10.68 -31.76
C THR A 14 26.67 -11.30 -31.92
N ALA A 15 26.56 -12.63 -31.94
CA ALA A 15 25.29 -13.34 -32.03
C ALA A 15 24.45 -13.15 -30.75
N ASP A 16 25.09 -13.19 -29.58
CA ASP A 16 24.42 -13.00 -28.28
C ASP A 16 23.89 -11.55 -28.12
N ARG A 17 24.66 -10.57 -28.58
CA ARG A 17 24.26 -9.16 -28.56
C ARG A 17 23.06 -8.88 -29.47
N SER A 18 23.04 -9.47 -30.66
CA SER A 18 21.94 -9.35 -31.62
C SER A 18 20.66 -10.01 -31.10
N TYR A 19 20.78 -11.21 -30.51
CA TYR A 19 19.66 -11.92 -29.88
C TYR A 19 19.07 -11.16 -28.71
N ASN A 20 19.89 -10.66 -27.80
CA ASN A 20 19.45 -9.87 -26.67
C ASN A 20 18.81 -8.54 -27.10
N THR A 21 19.30 -7.89 -28.14
CA THR A 21 18.67 -6.68 -28.70
C THR A 21 17.30 -6.98 -29.31
N ALA A 22 17.17 -8.08 -30.03
CA ALA A 22 15.90 -8.52 -30.61
C ALA A 22 14.90 -8.92 -29.52
N LEU A 23 15.37 -9.62 -28.47
CA LEU A 23 14.54 -9.99 -27.32
C LEU A 23 14.04 -8.77 -26.54
N ASN A 24 14.91 -7.79 -26.29
CA ASN A 24 14.56 -6.55 -25.62
C ASN A 24 13.57 -5.71 -26.45
N ASN A 25 13.72 -5.66 -27.77
CA ASN A 25 12.77 -4.99 -28.64
C ASN A 25 11.41 -5.70 -28.65
N THR A 26 11.38 -7.03 -28.64
CA THR A 26 10.15 -7.82 -28.58
C THR A 26 9.48 -7.65 -27.21
N LEU A 27 10.25 -7.64 -26.11
CA LEU A 27 9.74 -7.40 -24.76
C LEU A 27 9.26 -5.95 -24.57
N SER A 28 9.88 -4.96 -25.23
CA SER A 28 9.41 -3.58 -25.21
C SER A 28 8.12 -3.40 -26.02
N THR A 29 7.95 -4.14 -27.09
CA THR A 29 6.73 -4.13 -27.93
C THR A 29 5.55 -4.80 -27.19
N VAL A 30 5.83 -5.85 -26.39
CA VAL A 30 4.82 -6.52 -25.53
C VAL A 30 4.43 -5.64 -24.33
N ARG A 31 5.26 -4.64 -23.97
CA ARG A 31 4.96 -3.65 -22.94
C ARG A 31 4.36 -2.35 -23.49
N ASP A 32 3.76 -2.40 -24.67
CA ASP A 32 3.00 -1.25 -25.16
C ASP A 32 1.77 -1.04 -24.27
N GLN A 33 1.90 -0.06 -23.37
CA GLN A 33 0.86 0.31 -22.39
C GLN A 33 -0.31 1.05 -23.06
N SER A 34 -0.23 1.35 -24.34
CA SER A 34 -1.31 1.98 -25.11
C SER A 34 -2.55 1.08 -25.25
N MET A 35 -2.42 -0.22 -25.02
CA MET A 35 -3.52 -1.18 -25.13
C MET A 35 -4.45 -1.20 -23.91
N LYS A 36 -4.13 -0.47 -22.82
CA LYS A 36 -4.96 -0.37 -21.64
C LYS A 36 -5.45 1.06 -21.44
N ALA A 37 -6.75 1.26 -21.61
CA ALA A 37 -7.39 2.57 -21.42
C ALA A 37 -7.55 2.88 -19.93
N ASP A 38 -6.46 3.19 -19.22
CA ASP A 38 -6.43 3.56 -17.80
C ASP A 38 -6.02 5.03 -17.55
N GLY A 39 -5.86 5.80 -18.61
CA GLY A 39 -5.63 7.24 -18.51
C GLY A 39 -6.73 7.93 -17.70
N GLY A 40 -6.33 8.71 -16.69
CA GLY A 40 -7.26 9.42 -15.80
C GLY A 40 -7.88 8.57 -14.66
N LYS A 41 -7.60 7.27 -14.60
CA LYS A 41 -8.02 6.43 -13.47
C LYS A 41 -7.11 6.64 -12.26
N ILE A 42 -7.69 6.40 -11.07
CA ILE A 42 -6.92 6.43 -9.82
C ILE A 42 -5.85 5.34 -9.85
N ARG A 43 -4.63 5.73 -9.57
CA ARG A 43 -3.45 4.86 -9.58
C ARG A 43 -3.34 4.07 -8.27
N MET A 44 -4.13 3.02 -8.16
CA MET A 44 -4.21 2.19 -6.94
C MET A 44 -2.87 1.46 -6.64
N GLU A 45 -2.05 1.21 -7.66
CA GLU A 45 -0.73 0.60 -7.53
C GLU A 45 0.29 1.46 -6.76
N LEU A 46 0.00 2.74 -6.54
CA LEU A 46 0.84 3.64 -5.73
C LEU A 46 0.59 3.50 -4.22
N ILE A 47 -0.48 2.81 -3.82
CA ILE A 47 -0.77 2.61 -2.40
C ILE A 47 0.17 1.53 -1.87
N PRO A 48 0.97 1.82 -0.82
CA PRO A 48 1.81 0.81 -0.20
C PRO A 48 0.97 -0.36 0.30
N THR A 49 1.34 -1.59 -0.06
CA THR A 49 0.62 -2.80 0.38
C THR A 49 0.58 -2.92 1.90
N SER A 50 1.63 -2.47 2.58
CA SER A 50 1.68 -2.40 4.05
C SER A 50 0.54 -1.58 4.65
N ALA A 51 0.14 -0.48 4.03
CA ALA A 51 -0.97 0.35 4.49
C ALA A 51 -2.31 -0.42 4.42
N ILE A 52 -2.53 -1.15 3.33
CA ILE A 52 -3.74 -1.96 3.14
C ILE A 52 -3.80 -3.07 4.20
N TYR A 53 -2.69 -3.79 4.43
CA TYR A 53 -2.61 -4.82 5.45
C TYR A 53 -2.81 -4.26 6.86
N SER A 54 -2.25 -3.11 7.18
CA SER A 54 -2.41 -2.45 8.48
C SER A 54 -3.87 -2.10 8.76
N ILE A 55 -4.57 -1.51 7.80
CA ILE A 55 -6.01 -1.24 7.91
C ILE A 55 -6.76 -2.55 8.12
N GLY A 56 -6.48 -3.58 7.32
CA GLY A 56 -7.13 -4.89 7.43
C GLY A 56 -6.96 -5.53 8.79
N ARG A 57 -5.76 -5.46 9.41
CA ARG A 57 -5.52 -6.02 10.74
C ARG A 57 -6.36 -5.33 11.82
N VAL A 58 -6.40 -4.00 11.82
CA VAL A 58 -7.21 -3.25 12.80
C VAL A 58 -8.69 -3.52 12.63
N LEU A 59 -9.18 -3.56 11.39
CA LEU A 59 -10.57 -3.90 11.10
C LEU A 59 -10.93 -5.32 11.52
N THR A 60 -10.04 -6.29 11.31
CA THR A 60 -10.24 -7.68 11.74
C THR A 60 -10.34 -7.76 13.26
N HIS A 61 -9.40 -7.14 13.99
CA HIS A 61 -9.44 -7.08 15.44
C HIS A 61 -10.75 -6.46 15.97
N GLY A 62 -11.19 -5.36 15.35
CA GLY A 62 -12.47 -4.74 15.68
C GLY A 62 -13.68 -5.63 15.38
N ALA A 63 -13.66 -6.35 14.25
CA ALA A 63 -14.72 -7.28 13.86
C ALA A 63 -14.83 -8.49 14.81
N ASP A 64 -13.69 -9.02 15.26
CA ASP A 64 -13.64 -10.11 16.24
C ASP A 64 -14.23 -9.67 17.59
N LYS A 65 -14.05 -8.41 17.96
CA LYS A 65 -14.48 -7.87 19.25
C LYS A 65 -15.93 -7.38 19.24
N TYR A 66 -16.38 -6.76 18.16
CA TYR A 66 -17.66 -6.04 18.09
C TYR A 66 -18.58 -6.49 16.95
N GLY A 67 -18.13 -7.39 16.09
CA GLY A 67 -18.80 -7.81 14.88
C GLY A 67 -18.39 -6.98 13.65
N PRO A 68 -18.52 -7.55 12.45
CA PRO A 68 -18.10 -6.91 11.21
C PRO A 68 -18.94 -5.65 10.93
N ASN A 69 -18.27 -4.60 10.44
CA ASN A 69 -18.86 -3.33 10.01
C ASN A 69 -19.56 -2.50 11.11
N THR A 70 -19.50 -2.89 12.36
CA THR A 70 -20.10 -2.13 13.48
C THR A 70 -19.48 -0.74 13.65
N TRP A 71 -18.24 -0.54 13.19
CA TRP A 71 -17.56 0.74 13.17
C TRP A 71 -18.31 1.82 12.38
N GLN A 72 -19.18 1.44 11.44
CA GLN A 72 -19.94 2.38 10.61
C GLN A 72 -21.06 3.11 11.38
N SER A 73 -21.49 2.60 12.52
CA SER A 73 -22.49 3.20 13.38
C SER A 73 -21.94 3.99 14.57
N VAL A 74 -20.63 4.09 14.69
CA VAL A 74 -19.95 4.85 15.74
C VAL A 74 -19.86 6.33 15.34
N GLU A 75 -20.15 7.22 16.27
CA GLU A 75 -20.02 8.67 16.08
C GLU A 75 -18.57 9.04 15.75
N TYR A 76 -18.39 9.91 14.75
CA TYR A 76 -17.07 10.23 14.23
C TYR A 76 -16.14 10.89 15.26
N GLU A 77 -16.68 11.64 16.23
CA GLU A 77 -15.93 12.26 17.32
C GLU A 77 -15.16 11.24 18.16
N ARG A 78 -15.69 10.03 18.29
CA ARG A 78 -15.01 8.93 18.99
C ARG A 78 -13.75 8.48 18.25
N TYR A 79 -13.79 8.51 16.93
CA TYR A 79 -12.61 8.21 16.09
C TYR A 79 -11.60 9.36 16.11
N VAL A 80 -12.04 10.61 16.17
CA VAL A 80 -11.15 11.76 16.40
C VAL A 80 -10.40 11.59 17.72
N GLY A 81 -11.12 11.28 18.79
CA GLY A 81 -10.50 11.04 20.10
C GLY A 81 -9.51 9.86 20.11
N ALA A 82 -9.85 8.76 19.42
CA ALA A 82 -8.97 7.60 19.27
C ALA A 82 -7.71 7.95 18.46
N LEU A 83 -7.87 8.68 17.34
CA LEU A 83 -6.76 9.13 16.52
C LEU A 83 -5.78 9.98 17.30
N ILE A 84 -6.28 10.94 18.08
CA ILE A 84 -5.44 11.80 18.92
C ILE A 84 -4.69 10.97 19.99
N ARG A 85 -5.35 10.03 20.67
CA ARG A 85 -4.69 9.17 21.67
C ARG A 85 -3.55 8.35 21.06
N HIS A 86 -3.78 7.72 19.90
CA HIS A 86 -2.73 6.96 19.21
C HIS A 86 -1.61 7.85 18.67
N LEU A 87 -1.93 9.09 18.25
CA LEU A 87 -0.92 10.05 17.81
C LEU A 87 -0.01 10.46 18.98
N LEU A 88 -0.58 10.77 20.14
CA LEU A 88 0.19 11.11 21.32
C LEU A 88 1.06 9.94 21.78
N ALA A 89 0.49 8.73 21.82
CA ALA A 89 1.26 7.52 22.15
C ALA A 89 2.42 7.27 21.15
N PHE A 90 2.21 7.52 19.87
CA PHE A 90 3.28 7.43 18.86
C PHE A 90 4.36 8.51 19.07
N ILE A 91 3.98 9.71 19.46
CA ILE A 91 4.95 10.79 19.75
C ILE A 91 5.83 10.43 20.95
N ASP A 92 5.24 9.83 21.99
CA ASP A 92 5.95 9.40 23.19
C ASP A 92 6.86 8.18 22.91
N ASP A 93 6.37 7.21 22.16
CA ASP A 93 7.13 6.01 21.73
C ASP A 93 6.76 5.62 20.30
N PRO A 94 7.58 6.01 19.29
CA PRO A 94 7.32 5.69 17.88
C PRO A 94 7.26 4.19 17.55
N LEU A 95 7.83 3.32 18.38
CA LEU A 95 7.81 1.86 18.22
C LEU A 95 6.80 1.19 19.15
N GLY A 96 6.09 1.97 19.95
CA GLY A 96 5.09 1.54 20.91
C GLY A 96 3.91 0.83 20.25
N LYS A 97 3.32 -0.07 21.02
CA LYS A 97 2.15 -0.86 20.60
C LYS A 97 0.96 -0.59 21.52
N ASP A 98 -0.22 -0.62 20.92
CA ASP A 98 -1.46 -0.57 21.67
C ASP A 98 -1.61 -1.81 22.56
N ALA A 99 -1.96 -1.59 23.84
CA ALA A 99 -2.03 -2.66 24.83
C ALA A 99 -3.17 -3.65 24.59
N ASP A 100 -4.28 -3.20 23.98
CA ASP A 100 -5.44 -4.04 23.70
C ASP A 100 -5.21 -4.94 22.48
N SER A 101 -4.70 -4.37 21.39
CA SER A 101 -4.54 -5.08 20.14
C SER A 101 -3.14 -5.67 19.90
N GLY A 102 -2.13 -5.18 20.62
CA GLY A 102 -0.72 -5.51 20.37
C GLY A 102 -0.15 -4.96 19.07
N MET A 103 -0.92 -4.15 18.33
CA MET A 103 -0.51 -3.55 17.06
C MET A 103 0.17 -2.19 17.28
N PRO A 104 1.09 -1.79 16.38
CA PRO A 104 1.69 -0.46 16.42
C PRO A 104 0.62 0.65 16.41
N HIS A 105 0.85 1.73 17.15
CA HIS A 105 -0.06 2.88 17.17
C HIS A 105 -0.30 3.50 15.80
N THR A 106 0.68 3.40 14.89
CA THR A 106 0.55 3.87 13.50
C THR A 106 -0.52 3.14 12.71
N GLU A 107 -0.78 1.87 12.97
CA GLU A 107 -1.85 1.12 12.31
C GLU A 107 -3.24 1.61 12.75
N HIS A 108 -3.38 1.92 14.04
CA HIS A 108 -4.59 2.53 14.57
C HIS A 108 -4.81 3.96 14.07
N LEU A 109 -3.74 4.76 13.92
CA LEU A 109 -3.82 6.08 13.29
C LEU A 109 -4.40 5.97 11.89
N LEU A 110 -3.85 5.06 11.09
CA LEU A 110 -4.28 4.85 9.71
C LEU A 110 -5.74 4.38 9.64
N ALA A 111 -6.15 3.42 10.45
CA ALA A 111 -7.52 2.93 10.48
C ALA A 111 -8.52 4.00 10.94
N ASN A 112 -8.20 4.79 11.97
CA ASN A 112 -9.06 5.89 12.40
C ASN A 112 -9.21 6.96 11.32
N ALA A 113 -8.15 7.27 10.57
CA ALA A 113 -8.23 8.19 9.43
C ALA A 113 -9.14 7.64 8.32
N VAL A 114 -9.11 6.33 8.06
CA VAL A 114 -10.02 5.67 7.11
C VAL A 114 -11.47 5.79 7.56
N PHE A 115 -11.77 5.58 8.85
CA PHE A 115 -13.12 5.71 9.40
C PHE A 115 -13.66 7.14 9.25
N LEU A 116 -12.83 8.14 9.53
CA LEU A 116 -13.19 9.55 9.36
C LEU A 116 -13.43 9.88 7.89
N ASN A 117 -12.57 9.43 6.99
CA ASN A 117 -12.74 9.63 5.56
C ASN A 117 -14.03 8.96 5.04
N ASP A 118 -14.32 7.74 5.46
CA ASP A 118 -15.54 7.04 5.07
C ASP A 118 -16.80 7.75 5.61
N ALA A 119 -16.74 8.33 6.81
CA ALA A 119 -17.83 9.13 7.35
C ALA A 119 -18.12 10.36 6.50
N VAL A 120 -17.10 11.04 5.97
CA VAL A 120 -17.25 12.17 5.04
C VAL A 120 -17.83 11.70 3.71
N VAL A 121 -17.20 10.69 3.09
CA VAL A 121 -17.60 10.20 1.75
C VAL A 121 -19.03 9.70 1.73
N ARG A 122 -19.51 9.10 2.82
CA ARG A 122 -20.88 8.58 2.94
C ARG A 122 -21.86 9.59 3.53
N GLY A 123 -21.45 10.82 3.80
CA GLY A 123 -22.33 11.86 4.34
C GLY A 123 -22.85 11.56 5.74
N ARG A 124 -22.11 10.79 6.56
CA ARG A 124 -22.49 10.44 7.93
C ARG A 124 -22.08 11.46 8.99
N ILE A 125 -21.36 12.51 8.61
CA ILE A 125 -21.01 13.60 9.51
C ILE A 125 -22.21 14.53 9.63
N GLN A 126 -22.83 14.56 10.79
CA GLN A 126 -23.82 15.57 11.16
C GLN A 126 -23.07 16.68 11.91
N LEU A 127 -23.10 17.88 11.35
CA LEU A 127 -22.61 19.07 12.05
C LEU A 127 -23.64 19.44 13.12
N ASN A 128 -23.50 18.89 14.31
CA ASN A 128 -24.19 19.44 15.44
C ASN A 128 -23.66 20.86 15.64
N GLU A 129 -24.54 21.87 15.66
CA GLU A 129 -24.16 23.22 15.98
C GLU A 129 -23.42 23.19 17.33
N ARG A 130 -22.14 23.53 17.28
CA ARG A 130 -21.37 23.67 18.52
C ARG A 130 -21.91 24.86 19.26
N PRO A 131 -22.25 24.70 20.55
CA PRO A 131 -22.74 25.81 21.34
C PRO A 131 -21.74 26.96 21.41
#